data_1bddb63cf74221bdddc6aba2cde0628f
#
_entry.id   1bddb63cf74221bdddc6aba2cde0628f
#
_cell.length_a   1.000
_cell.length_b   1.000
_cell.length_c   1.000
_cell.angle_alpha   90.00
_cell.angle_beta   90.00
_cell.angle_gamma   90.00
#
_symmetry.space_group_name_H-M   'P 1'
#
loop_
_entity.id
_entity.type
_entity.pdbx_description
1 polymer ?
#
loop_
_entity_poly.entity_id
_entity_poly.type
_entity_poly.pdbx_seq_one_letter_code
_entity_poly.pdbx_strand_id
1 'polypeptide(L)'
;MAKVAACAMRTFTIAAVFLLSSSLSSAPTSTSGKNPLQIYFVDVEGGQATLFVTPAGQSLLIDTGWPGNNNRDAGRIVAAAHDAGINKIDFVLITHYHDDHVGGVPQLAERIPIGTFIDHGENREPTGEFSQKVFAAYQQLLATGKYQHIVAKPGDVLPIKGIHAEVITSDGAMIEKPLAGAGQPNPYCADSPVPLADHTENPRSLGTLITFGKLRILDLGDLTADKERALMCPVNRLGGIDIYIASHHGNLQSGSAALVHALMPAVAIIDNGAKKGGSPSALEIIKTTSRPRVELWQLHFSEEAGAEHNTGPQFIANLQGPDAGNFLKITAQPNSTFAIFNSRTNKSAYYDFAERPVTPAWP
;
A
#
# COMPACT_ATOMS: atom_id res chain seq x y z
N MET A 1 63.43 -55.02 56.36
CA MET A 1 63.30 -53.58 56.72
C MET A 1 63.34 -52.75 55.46
N ALA A 2 62.19 -52.45 54.88
CA ALA A 2 62.10 -51.74 53.63
C ALA A 2 61.53 -50.34 53.85
N LYS A 3 62.29 -49.31 53.45
CA LYS A 3 61.82 -47.93 53.47
C LYS A 3 61.01 -47.66 52.24
N VAL A 4 59.77 -47.27 52.41
CA VAL A 4 58.92 -46.79 51.33
C VAL A 4 59.12 -45.27 51.18
N ALA A 5 59.53 -44.84 50.00
CA ALA A 5 59.64 -43.45 49.64
C ALA A 5 58.29 -42.94 49.07
N ALA A 6 57.74 -41.90 49.67
CA ALA A 6 56.53 -41.26 49.17
C ALA A 6 56.87 -40.25 48.06
N CYS A 7 56.28 -40.47 46.88
CA CYS A 7 56.36 -39.55 45.73
C CYS A 7 55.22 -38.54 45.80
N ALA A 8 55.51 -37.27 45.97
CA ALA A 8 54.53 -36.15 45.99
C ALA A 8 54.26 -35.70 44.55
N MET A 9 53.04 -35.92 44.10
CA MET A 9 52.52 -35.47 42.79
C MET A 9 52.00 -34.06 42.92
N ARG A 10 52.65 -33.11 42.29
CA ARG A 10 52.22 -31.72 42.18
C ARG A 10 51.23 -31.60 41.04
N THR A 11 49.99 -31.35 41.35
CA THR A 11 48.94 -31.00 40.39
C THR A 11 49.08 -29.54 39.94
N PHE A 12 49.38 -29.33 38.64
CA PHE A 12 49.29 -28.02 37.98
C PHE A 12 47.86 -27.78 37.54
N THR A 13 47.20 -26.79 38.19
CA THR A 13 45.91 -26.31 37.74
C THR A 13 46.13 -25.23 36.64
N ILE A 14 45.80 -25.55 35.42
CA ILE A 14 45.76 -24.58 34.32
C ILE A 14 44.42 -23.87 34.35
N ALA A 15 44.40 -22.61 34.73
CA ALA A 15 43.25 -21.75 34.63
C ALA A 15 43.12 -21.27 33.17
N ALA A 16 42.11 -21.81 32.48
CA ALA A 16 41.76 -21.33 31.15
C ALA A 16 40.94 -20.02 31.28
N VAL A 17 41.56 -18.91 30.94
CA VAL A 17 40.87 -17.61 30.82
C VAL A 17 40.09 -17.62 29.51
N PHE A 18 38.78 -17.77 29.58
CA PHE A 18 37.87 -17.53 28.45
C PHE A 18 37.73 -16.01 28.26
N LEU A 19 38.40 -15.47 27.25
CA LEU A 19 38.11 -14.14 26.73
C LEU A 19 36.79 -14.22 25.93
N LEU A 20 35.69 -13.78 26.54
CA LEU A 20 34.47 -13.48 25.80
C LEU A 20 34.74 -12.26 24.92
N SER A 21 34.99 -12.51 23.64
CA SER A 21 34.92 -11.46 22.61
C SER A 21 33.43 -11.11 22.38
N SER A 22 32.94 -10.05 23.00
CA SER A 22 31.67 -9.42 22.65
C SER A 22 31.82 -8.79 21.26
N SER A 23 31.33 -9.48 20.23
CA SER A 23 31.11 -8.89 18.93
C SER A 23 30.00 -7.84 19.05
N LEU A 24 30.41 -6.59 19.16
CA LEU A 24 29.51 -5.46 18.92
C LEU A 24 29.06 -5.55 17.45
N SER A 25 27.84 -6.04 17.24
CA SER A 25 27.16 -5.94 15.96
C SER A 25 26.93 -4.45 15.72
N SER A 26 27.79 -3.85 14.89
CA SER A 26 27.57 -2.49 14.42
C SER A 26 26.27 -2.46 13.64
N ALA A 27 25.33 -1.64 14.11
CA ALA A 27 24.17 -1.27 13.31
C ALA A 27 24.65 -0.79 11.94
N PRO A 28 23.93 -1.13 10.83
CA PRO A 28 24.35 -0.69 9.51
C PRO A 28 24.43 0.83 9.50
N THR A 29 25.61 1.34 9.24
CA THR A 29 25.86 2.76 9.03
C THR A 29 24.98 3.23 7.87
N SER A 30 24.04 4.13 8.15
CA SER A 30 23.26 4.88 7.18
C SER A 30 24.21 5.44 6.12
N THR A 31 24.16 4.87 4.91
CA THR A 31 24.82 5.48 3.76
C THR A 31 24.12 6.79 3.44
N SER A 32 24.85 7.86 3.60
CA SER A 32 24.47 9.25 3.38
C SER A 32 23.80 9.43 2.00
N GLY A 33 22.64 10.11 1.96
CA GLY A 33 22.37 10.95 0.83
C GLY A 33 21.00 10.98 0.18
N LYS A 34 19.99 10.25 0.62
CA LYS A 34 18.62 10.54 0.20
C LYS A 34 17.64 10.14 1.31
N ASN A 35 16.75 11.07 1.66
CA ASN A 35 15.64 10.77 2.54
C ASN A 35 14.85 9.56 1.98
N PRO A 36 14.34 8.65 2.80
CA PRO A 36 13.53 7.54 2.35
C PRO A 36 12.20 8.02 1.79
N LEU A 37 11.57 7.20 0.95
CA LEU A 37 10.16 7.33 0.66
C LEU A 37 9.37 6.82 1.87
N GLN A 38 8.48 7.62 2.42
CA GLN A 38 7.57 7.23 3.49
C GLN A 38 6.16 7.08 2.94
N ILE A 39 5.45 6.02 3.32
CA ILE A 39 4.07 5.75 2.90
C ILE A 39 3.27 5.38 4.14
N TYR A 40 2.24 6.15 4.44
CA TYR A 40 1.32 5.92 5.55
C TYR A 40 -0.01 5.38 5.02
N PHE A 41 -0.43 4.24 5.50
CA PHE A 41 -1.77 3.71 5.32
C PHE A 41 -2.57 4.13 6.54
N VAL A 42 -3.32 5.19 6.38
CA VAL A 42 -4.08 5.82 7.47
C VAL A 42 -5.37 5.05 7.67
N ASP A 43 -5.67 4.69 8.92
CA ASP A 43 -6.93 4.04 9.23
C ASP A 43 -8.11 5.00 9.09
N VAL A 44 -8.94 4.75 8.09
CA VAL A 44 -10.20 5.46 7.83
C VAL A 44 -11.40 4.49 7.82
N GLU A 45 -11.26 3.33 8.50
CA GLU A 45 -12.33 2.34 8.70
C GLU A 45 -12.96 1.81 7.39
N GLY A 46 -12.10 1.38 6.47
CA GLY A 46 -12.51 0.75 5.21
C GLY A 46 -12.88 1.74 4.11
N GLY A 47 -12.33 2.92 4.16
CA GLY A 47 -12.09 3.80 3.03
C GLY A 47 -10.60 3.85 2.71
N GLN A 48 -10.19 4.71 1.80
CA GLN A 48 -8.78 4.88 1.46
C GLN A 48 -8.24 6.24 1.90
N ALA A 49 -7.03 6.22 2.51
CA ALA A 49 -6.19 7.39 2.71
C ALA A 49 -4.72 6.95 2.80
N THR A 50 -4.00 7.03 1.69
CA THR A 50 -2.60 6.63 1.59
C THR A 50 -1.72 7.84 1.33
N LEU A 51 -0.89 8.21 2.32
CA LEU A 51 -0.02 9.38 2.24
C LEU A 51 1.42 8.97 1.89
N PHE A 52 1.92 9.43 0.76
CA PHE A 52 3.32 9.35 0.33
C PHE A 52 4.05 10.64 0.66
N VAL A 53 5.22 10.53 1.31
CA VAL A 53 6.16 11.64 1.50
C VAL A 53 7.46 11.27 0.81
N THR A 54 7.78 11.99 -0.27
CA THR A 54 8.88 11.66 -1.17
C THR A 54 10.22 12.13 -0.63
N PRO A 55 11.33 11.54 -1.10
CA PRO A 55 12.68 12.03 -0.75
C PRO A 55 12.95 13.50 -1.09
N ALA A 56 12.18 14.05 -2.03
CA ALA A 56 12.25 15.47 -2.43
C ALA A 56 11.45 16.39 -1.51
N GLY A 57 10.80 15.84 -0.49
CA GLY A 57 9.98 16.60 0.47
C GLY A 57 8.60 16.99 -0.06
N GLN A 58 8.16 16.43 -1.20
CA GLN A 58 6.79 16.58 -1.68
C GLN A 58 5.90 15.46 -1.15
N SER A 59 4.61 15.74 -1.06
CA SER A 59 3.60 14.80 -0.59
C SER A 59 2.51 14.54 -1.62
N LEU A 60 2.10 13.27 -1.71
CA LEU A 60 0.93 12.80 -2.44
C LEU A 60 0.02 12.07 -1.46
N LEU A 61 -1.20 12.52 -1.30
CA LEU A 61 -2.26 11.79 -0.61
C LEU A 61 -3.18 11.18 -1.67
N ILE A 62 -3.37 9.87 -1.63
CA ILE A 62 -4.37 9.16 -2.43
C ILE A 62 -5.58 8.93 -1.54
N ASP A 63 -6.68 9.55 -1.91
CA ASP A 63 -7.97 9.59 -1.23
C ASP A 63 -7.96 10.20 0.19
N THR A 64 -9.14 10.40 0.76
CA THR A 64 -9.31 11.21 1.98
C THR A 64 -10.26 10.58 3.01
N GLY A 65 -10.72 9.35 2.77
CA GLY A 65 -11.67 8.66 3.63
C GLY A 65 -13.08 9.26 3.60
N TRP A 66 -13.84 8.93 4.62
CA TRP A 66 -15.25 9.24 4.77
C TRP A 66 -15.52 10.69 5.18
N PRO A 67 -16.69 11.24 4.81
CA PRO A 67 -17.15 12.52 5.34
C PRO A 67 -17.65 12.35 6.77
N GLY A 68 -17.62 13.42 7.54
CA GLY A 68 -18.22 13.45 8.86
C GLY A 68 -17.41 12.75 9.95
N ASN A 69 -17.97 11.77 10.63
CA ASN A 69 -17.36 11.00 11.71
C ASN A 69 -16.61 11.88 12.75
N ASN A 70 -17.14 13.07 13.07
CA ASN A 70 -16.48 14.10 13.90
C ASN A 70 -15.08 14.48 13.36
N ASN A 71 -14.92 14.46 12.04
CA ASN A 71 -13.65 14.73 11.33
C ASN A 71 -12.52 13.73 11.67
N ARG A 72 -12.86 12.52 12.03
CA ARG A 72 -11.92 11.45 12.38
C ARG A 72 -10.85 11.27 11.30
N ASP A 73 -11.28 11.06 10.05
CA ASP A 73 -10.37 10.71 8.95
C ASP A 73 -9.45 11.88 8.59
N ALA A 74 -9.99 13.08 8.44
CA ALA A 74 -9.19 14.28 8.23
C ALA A 74 -8.19 14.50 9.38
N GLY A 75 -8.60 14.25 10.63
CA GLY A 75 -7.74 14.34 11.81
C GLY A 75 -6.59 13.33 11.78
N ARG A 76 -6.86 12.09 11.39
CA ARG A 76 -5.85 11.03 11.27
C ARG A 76 -4.87 11.29 10.12
N ILE A 77 -5.36 11.79 8.98
CA ILE A 77 -4.51 12.20 7.86
C ILE A 77 -3.57 13.32 8.27
N VAL A 78 -4.07 14.35 8.97
CA VAL A 78 -3.23 15.45 9.48
C VAL A 78 -2.21 14.94 10.50
N ALA A 79 -2.59 14.01 11.37
CA ALA A 79 -1.65 13.41 12.32
C ALA A 79 -0.52 12.63 11.60
N ALA A 80 -0.86 11.86 10.56
CA ALA A 80 0.13 11.18 9.73
C ALA A 80 1.06 12.16 9.00
N ALA A 81 0.51 13.27 8.48
CA ALA A 81 1.30 14.33 7.86
C ALA A 81 2.30 14.95 8.86
N HIS A 82 1.87 15.24 10.07
CA HIS A 82 2.73 15.76 11.12
C HIS A 82 3.80 14.74 11.57
N ASP A 83 3.45 13.45 11.70
CA ASP A 83 4.43 12.37 11.98
C ASP A 83 5.49 12.26 10.86
N ALA A 84 5.08 12.50 9.61
CA ALA A 84 5.98 12.55 8.47
C ALA A 84 6.81 13.85 8.38
N GLY A 85 6.58 14.82 9.27
CA GLY A 85 7.29 16.10 9.31
C GLY A 85 6.81 17.13 8.28
N ILE A 86 5.61 16.97 7.71
CA ILE A 86 5.03 17.91 6.75
C ILE A 86 3.83 18.65 7.33
N ASN A 87 3.62 19.89 6.90
CA ASN A 87 2.53 20.76 7.32
C ASN A 87 1.62 21.23 6.17
N LYS A 88 1.79 20.63 5.00
CA LYS A 88 0.94 20.80 3.81
C LYS A 88 0.91 19.50 3.02
N ILE A 89 -0.10 19.32 2.19
CA ILE A 89 -0.18 18.24 1.19
C ILE A 89 -0.04 18.89 -0.19
N ASP A 90 1.01 18.51 -0.94
CA ASP A 90 1.28 19.10 -2.23
C ASP A 90 0.26 18.65 -3.27
N PHE A 91 -0.09 17.34 -3.25
CA PHE A 91 -1.02 16.72 -4.19
C PHE A 91 -2.01 15.84 -3.44
N VAL A 92 -3.30 15.99 -3.74
CA VAL A 92 -4.37 15.07 -3.35
C VAL A 92 -4.90 14.45 -4.62
N LEU A 93 -4.76 13.14 -4.76
CA LEU A 93 -5.32 12.35 -5.84
C LEU A 93 -6.59 11.69 -5.35
N ILE A 94 -7.70 11.94 -6.04
CA ILE A 94 -8.98 11.28 -5.80
C ILE A 94 -9.14 10.20 -6.86
N THR A 95 -9.21 8.94 -6.40
CA THR A 95 -9.33 7.79 -7.31
C THR A 95 -10.68 7.77 -8.00
N HIS A 96 -11.75 7.96 -7.22
CA HIS A 96 -13.13 8.04 -7.69
C HIS A 96 -14.03 8.74 -6.65
N TYR A 97 -15.33 8.89 -6.93
CA TYR A 97 -16.16 9.80 -6.13
C TYR A 97 -17.12 9.09 -5.16
N HIS A 98 -16.79 7.90 -4.68
CA HIS A 98 -17.48 7.33 -3.53
C HIS A 98 -17.11 8.06 -2.23
N ASP A 99 -17.99 7.98 -1.26
CA ASP A 99 -17.91 8.78 -0.02
C ASP A 99 -16.75 8.38 0.89
N ASP A 100 -16.26 7.17 0.79
CA ASP A 100 -15.11 6.66 1.52
C ASP A 100 -13.75 6.95 0.84
N HIS A 101 -13.76 7.70 -0.25
CA HIS A 101 -12.59 8.16 -1.00
C HIS A 101 -12.51 9.69 -1.05
N VAL A 102 -13.53 10.34 -1.62
CA VAL A 102 -13.54 11.80 -1.77
C VAL A 102 -14.18 12.52 -0.59
N GLY A 103 -14.89 11.78 0.27
CA GLY A 103 -15.78 12.36 1.28
C GLY A 103 -15.09 13.24 2.32
N GLY A 104 -13.84 12.91 2.68
CA GLY A 104 -13.06 13.67 3.67
C GLY A 104 -12.46 14.98 3.15
N VAL A 105 -12.52 15.26 1.83
CA VAL A 105 -11.88 16.45 1.23
C VAL A 105 -12.24 17.77 1.90
N PRO A 106 -13.52 18.10 2.13
CA PRO A 106 -13.86 19.40 2.76
C PRO A 106 -13.25 19.56 4.15
N GLN A 107 -13.33 18.51 4.98
CA GLN A 107 -12.81 18.54 6.36
C GLN A 107 -11.28 18.59 6.39
N LEU A 108 -10.61 17.95 5.43
CA LEU A 108 -9.16 17.98 5.30
C LEU A 108 -8.67 19.36 4.87
N ALA A 109 -9.32 19.96 3.87
CA ALA A 109 -8.96 21.27 3.35
C ALA A 109 -9.10 22.42 4.38
N GLU A 110 -9.93 22.25 5.41
CA GLU A 110 -10.02 23.15 6.55
C GLU A 110 -8.86 23.04 7.54
N ARG A 111 -8.10 21.92 7.52
CA ARG A 111 -7.13 21.56 8.57
C ARG A 111 -5.68 21.63 8.12
N ILE A 112 -5.44 21.41 6.85
CA ILE A 112 -4.08 21.41 6.30
C ILE A 112 -4.10 22.05 4.91
N PRO A 113 -3.12 22.91 4.56
CA PRO A 113 -3.00 23.47 3.22
C PRO A 113 -2.84 22.37 2.18
N ILE A 114 -3.59 22.49 1.07
CA ILE A 114 -3.52 21.59 -0.09
C ILE A 114 -3.09 22.39 -1.31
N GLY A 115 -2.22 21.83 -2.14
CA GLY A 115 -1.74 22.46 -3.36
C GLY A 115 -2.60 22.16 -4.58
N THR A 116 -2.56 20.92 -5.04
CA THR A 116 -3.17 20.46 -6.29
C THR A 116 -4.06 19.27 -6.06
N PHE A 117 -5.26 19.28 -6.62
CA PHE A 117 -6.10 18.10 -6.73
C PHE A 117 -5.89 17.43 -8.09
N ILE A 118 -5.91 16.10 -8.10
CA ILE A 118 -5.79 15.26 -9.29
C ILE A 118 -6.96 14.28 -9.26
N ASP A 119 -7.70 14.17 -10.35
CA ASP A 119 -8.84 13.23 -10.46
C ASP A 119 -9.08 12.79 -11.92
N HIS A 120 -10.14 12.02 -12.16
CA HIS A 120 -10.52 11.53 -13.48
C HIS A 120 -11.56 12.41 -14.21
N GLY A 121 -11.99 13.55 -13.62
CA GLY A 121 -12.92 14.49 -14.22
C GLY A 121 -14.34 14.39 -13.69
N GLU A 122 -15.31 14.06 -14.54
CA GLU A 122 -16.74 14.05 -14.16
C GLU A 122 -17.14 12.77 -13.44
N ASN A 123 -18.06 12.88 -12.47
CA ASN A 123 -18.73 11.74 -11.87
C ASN A 123 -19.62 11.03 -12.91
N ARG A 124 -19.43 9.73 -13.10
CA ARG A 124 -20.16 8.90 -14.06
C ARG A 124 -21.30 8.07 -13.44
N GLU A 125 -21.55 8.23 -12.14
CA GLU A 125 -22.63 7.56 -11.42
C GLU A 125 -23.81 8.50 -11.17
N PRO A 126 -24.73 8.65 -12.14
CA PRO A 126 -25.78 9.68 -12.08
C PRO A 126 -26.86 9.41 -11.05
N THR A 127 -26.98 8.15 -10.56
CA THR A 127 -28.05 7.72 -9.64
C THR A 127 -27.54 7.47 -8.21
N GLY A 128 -26.25 7.56 -7.97
CA GLY A 128 -25.65 7.38 -6.65
C GLY A 128 -25.85 8.64 -5.78
N GLU A 129 -26.87 8.69 -4.93
CA GLU A 129 -27.17 9.89 -4.11
C GLU A 129 -25.98 10.33 -3.27
N PHE A 130 -25.27 9.39 -2.61
CA PHE A 130 -24.12 9.69 -1.78
C PHE A 130 -22.94 10.16 -2.64
N SER A 131 -22.61 9.45 -3.71
CA SER A 131 -21.57 9.82 -4.66
C SER A 131 -21.82 11.22 -5.23
N GLN A 132 -23.03 11.54 -5.64
CA GLN A 132 -23.39 12.87 -6.15
C GLN A 132 -23.22 13.96 -5.09
N LYS A 133 -23.58 13.70 -3.85
CA LYS A 133 -23.49 14.65 -2.75
C LYS A 133 -22.04 15.01 -2.42
N VAL A 134 -21.17 14.00 -2.27
CA VAL A 134 -19.75 14.22 -1.95
C VAL A 134 -19.01 14.82 -3.13
N PHE A 135 -19.35 14.44 -4.35
CA PHE A 135 -18.82 15.05 -5.56
C PHE A 135 -19.19 16.52 -5.67
N ALA A 136 -20.46 16.89 -5.39
CA ALA A 136 -20.89 18.28 -5.39
C ALA A 136 -20.11 19.13 -4.35
N ALA A 137 -19.84 18.58 -3.17
CA ALA A 137 -19.04 19.28 -2.16
C ALA A 137 -17.58 19.46 -2.61
N TYR A 138 -16.99 18.45 -3.26
CA TYR A 138 -15.67 18.53 -3.87
C TYR A 138 -15.61 19.57 -4.99
N GLN A 139 -16.58 19.57 -5.90
CA GLN A 139 -16.70 20.57 -6.98
C GLN A 139 -16.84 22.01 -6.44
N GLN A 140 -17.62 22.21 -5.40
CA GLN A 140 -17.75 23.51 -4.74
C GLN A 140 -16.40 23.99 -4.18
N LEU A 141 -15.60 23.08 -3.62
CA LEU A 141 -14.26 23.41 -3.12
C LEU A 141 -13.33 23.82 -4.28
N LEU A 142 -13.32 23.08 -5.38
CA LEU A 142 -12.54 23.41 -6.58
C LEU A 142 -12.97 24.75 -7.18
N ALA A 143 -14.27 25.04 -7.22
CA ALA A 143 -14.83 26.28 -7.76
C ALA A 143 -14.38 27.53 -6.98
N THR A 144 -13.80 27.39 -5.78
CA THR A 144 -13.20 28.52 -5.04
C THR A 144 -11.98 29.12 -5.74
N GLY A 145 -11.37 28.41 -6.69
CA GLY A 145 -10.15 28.82 -7.39
C GLY A 145 -8.87 28.85 -6.50
N LYS A 146 -8.94 28.32 -5.28
CA LYS A 146 -7.80 28.28 -4.35
C LYS A 146 -6.79 27.18 -4.68
N TYR A 147 -7.19 26.14 -5.41
CA TYR A 147 -6.42 24.94 -5.67
C TYR A 147 -6.10 24.82 -7.15
N GLN A 148 -4.94 24.25 -7.47
CA GLN A 148 -4.69 23.75 -8.81
C GLN A 148 -5.50 22.46 -9.01
N HIS A 149 -5.91 22.19 -10.26
CA HIS A 149 -6.67 20.98 -10.60
C HIS A 149 -6.14 20.35 -11.87
N ILE A 150 -5.94 19.04 -11.86
CA ILE A 150 -5.45 18.22 -12.98
C ILE A 150 -6.44 17.09 -13.20
N VAL A 151 -7.03 17.01 -14.38
CA VAL A 151 -7.76 15.82 -14.84
C VAL A 151 -6.76 14.91 -15.55
N ALA A 152 -6.43 13.78 -14.92
CA ALA A 152 -5.40 12.89 -15.40
C ALA A 152 -5.96 11.74 -16.26
N LYS A 153 -5.14 11.28 -17.22
CA LYS A 153 -5.51 10.23 -18.19
C LYS A 153 -4.49 9.10 -18.17
N PRO A 154 -4.85 7.87 -18.59
CA PRO A 154 -3.91 6.77 -18.70
C PRO A 154 -2.68 7.14 -19.53
N GLY A 155 -1.49 6.86 -18.99
CA GLY A 155 -0.19 7.21 -19.56
C GLY A 155 0.36 8.57 -19.13
N ASP A 156 -0.41 9.40 -18.42
CA ASP A 156 0.12 10.64 -17.84
C ASP A 156 1.11 10.32 -16.71
N VAL A 157 2.18 11.10 -16.64
CA VAL A 157 3.12 11.07 -15.51
C VAL A 157 2.81 12.27 -14.61
N LEU A 158 2.46 11.99 -13.38
CA LEU A 158 2.10 13.02 -12.40
C LEU A 158 3.34 13.85 -12.00
N PRO A 159 3.21 15.18 -11.81
CA PRO A 159 4.34 16.08 -11.62
C PRO A 159 4.90 16.05 -10.18
N ILE A 160 5.11 14.86 -9.61
CA ILE A 160 5.55 14.65 -8.23
C ILE A 160 7.05 14.37 -8.19
N LYS A 161 7.80 15.22 -7.53
CA LYS A 161 9.27 15.07 -7.43
C LYS A 161 9.65 13.96 -6.47
N GLY A 162 10.66 13.18 -6.85
CA GLY A 162 11.26 12.14 -6.00
C GLY A 162 10.68 10.74 -6.19
N ILE A 163 9.57 10.61 -6.93
CA ILE A 163 8.98 9.36 -7.42
C ILE A 163 8.58 9.52 -8.88
N HIS A 164 8.35 8.40 -9.57
CA HIS A 164 7.69 8.37 -10.86
C HIS A 164 6.31 7.76 -10.67
N ALA A 165 5.27 8.55 -10.83
CA ALA A 165 3.87 8.12 -10.68
C ALA A 165 3.19 8.19 -12.05
N GLU A 166 2.90 7.03 -12.65
CA GLU A 166 2.25 6.90 -13.95
C GLU A 166 0.80 6.47 -13.77
N VAL A 167 -0.11 7.15 -14.45
CA VAL A 167 -1.54 6.84 -14.43
C VAL A 167 -1.81 5.62 -15.30
N ILE A 168 -2.36 4.57 -14.71
CA ILE A 168 -2.66 3.29 -15.37
C ILE A 168 -4.10 3.23 -15.86
N THR A 169 -5.03 3.69 -15.03
CA THR A 169 -6.47 3.73 -15.33
C THR A 169 -7.04 5.10 -14.96
N SER A 170 -8.06 5.56 -15.66
CA SER A 170 -8.79 6.79 -15.36
C SER A 170 -10.08 6.86 -16.19
N ASP A 171 -11.21 7.25 -15.59
CA ASP A 171 -12.54 7.38 -16.24
C ASP A 171 -12.94 6.13 -17.06
N GLY A 172 -12.59 4.94 -16.56
CA GLY A 172 -12.86 3.65 -17.19
C GLY A 172 -11.96 3.30 -18.38
N ALA A 173 -11.07 4.20 -18.80
CA ALA A 173 -10.00 3.93 -19.75
C ALA A 173 -8.74 3.38 -19.03
N MET A 174 -7.82 2.79 -19.78
CA MET A 174 -6.57 2.23 -19.26
C MET A 174 -5.45 2.39 -20.29
N ILE A 175 -4.20 2.20 -19.86
CA ILE A 175 -3.06 2.16 -20.76
C ILE A 175 -3.29 1.13 -21.88
N GLU A 176 -3.01 1.52 -23.12
CA GLU A 176 -3.20 0.63 -24.27
C GLU A 176 -2.02 -0.34 -24.46
N LYS A 177 -0.81 0.15 -24.20
CA LYS A 177 0.44 -0.60 -24.40
C LYS A 177 0.97 -1.12 -23.08
N PRO A 178 1.57 -2.32 -23.06
CA PRO A 178 2.29 -2.80 -21.89
C PRO A 178 3.42 -1.84 -21.48
N LEU A 179 3.61 -1.72 -20.16
CA LEU A 179 4.73 -0.98 -19.60
C LEU A 179 6.07 -1.66 -19.91
N ALA A 180 7.17 -0.95 -19.73
CA ALA A 180 8.50 -1.50 -19.93
C ALA A 180 8.73 -2.76 -19.07
N GLY A 181 9.14 -3.86 -19.73
CA GLY A 181 9.33 -5.16 -19.08
C GLY A 181 8.06 -5.98 -18.81
N ALA A 182 6.90 -5.49 -19.23
CA ALA A 182 5.62 -6.21 -19.23
C ALA A 182 5.32 -6.82 -20.62
N GLY A 183 4.09 -7.25 -20.85
CA GLY A 183 3.64 -7.72 -22.16
C GLY A 183 3.66 -9.23 -22.33
N GLN A 184 3.91 -9.99 -21.26
CA GLN A 184 3.84 -11.45 -21.32
C GLN A 184 2.39 -11.94 -21.28
N PRO A 185 2.08 -13.08 -21.92
CA PRO A 185 0.78 -13.74 -21.77
C PRO A 185 0.45 -13.95 -20.28
N ASN A 186 -0.79 -13.77 -19.92
CA ASN A 186 -1.24 -13.97 -18.55
C ASN A 186 -1.98 -15.33 -18.43
N PRO A 187 -1.37 -16.35 -17.83
CA PRO A 187 -1.96 -17.68 -17.73
C PRO A 187 -3.20 -17.72 -16.83
N TYR A 188 -3.33 -16.77 -15.89
CA TYR A 188 -4.45 -16.72 -14.93
C TYR A 188 -5.74 -16.16 -15.51
N CYS A 189 -5.73 -15.75 -16.79
CA CYS A 189 -6.95 -15.30 -17.47
C CYS A 189 -7.98 -16.41 -17.66
N ALA A 190 -7.53 -17.66 -17.85
CA ALA A 190 -8.42 -18.82 -18.01
C ALA A 190 -9.15 -19.18 -16.71
N ASP A 191 -8.45 -19.02 -15.57
CA ASP A 191 -8.97 -19.39 -14.25
C ASP A 191 -9.81 -18.28 -13.58
N SER A 192 -9.81 -17.08 -14.17
CA SER A 192 -10.61 -15.97 -13.68
C SER A 192 -11.96 -15.93 -14.42
N PRO A 193 -13.09 -15.99 -13.73
CA PRO A 193 -14.39 -15.84 -14.37
C PRO A 193 -14.48 -14.48 -15.07
N VAL A 194 -15.29 -14.40 -16.11
CA VAL A 194 -15.60 -13.10 -16.74
C VAL A 194 -16.58 -12.36 -15.83
N PRO A 195 -16.17 -11.27 -15.20
CA PRO A 195 -17.04 -10.55 -14.27
C PRO A 195 -18.19 -9.87 -15.01
N LEU A 196 -19.28 -9.60 -14.30
CA LEU A 196 -20.29 -8.67 -14.79
C LEU A 196 -19.70 -7.26 -14.82
N ALA A 197 -20.11 -6.46 -15.81
CA ALA A 197 -19.73 -5.06 -15.88
C ALA A 197 -20.34 -4.28 -14.70
N ASP A 198 -19.52 -3.53 -14.03
CA ASP A 198 -19.93 -2.57 -13.01
C ASP A 198 -20.20 -1.20 -13.68
N HIS A 199 -21.27 -0.53 -13.24
CA HIS A 199 -21.69 0.77 -13.80
C HIS A 199 -21.62 1.91 -12.77
N THR A 200 -21.00 1.66 -11.61
CA THR A 200 -20.76 2.66 -10.57
C THR A 200 -19.50 3.48 -10.87
N GLU A 201 -19.07 4.27 -9.89
CA GLU A 201 -17.80 5.01 -9.97
C GLU A 201 -16.56 4.10 -9.85
N ASN A 202 -16.66 2.92 -9.22
CA ASN A 202 -15.52 2.03 -9.01
C ASN A 202 -14.72 1.73 -10.30
N PRO A 203 -15.33 1.34 -11.45
CA PRO A 203 -14.60 1.11 -12.69
C PRO A 203 -13.99 2.38 -13.30
N ARG A 204 -14.25 3.56 -12.73
CA ARG A 204 -13.68 4.85 -13.15
C ARG A 204 -12.40 5.18 -12.41
N SER A 205 -12.03 4.40 -11.40
CA SER A 205 -10.89 4.65 -10.52
C SER A 205 -9.63 5.06 -11.29
N LEU A 206 -9.04 6.18 -10.85
CA LEU A 206 -7.74 6.65 -11.28
C LEU A 206 -6.68 5.81 -10.55
N GLY A 207 -6.18 4.80 -11.24
CA GLY A 207 -5.14 3.93 -10.71
C GLY A 207 -3.75 4.39 -11.10
N THR A 208 -2.78 4.23 -10.23
CA THR A 208 -1.39 4.66 -10.42
C THR A 208 -0.39 3.54 -10.19
N LEU A 209 0.66 3.52 -10.99
CA LEU A 209 1.90 2.80 -10.70
C LEU A 209 2.96 3.79 -10.24
N ILE A 210 3.37 3.65 -8.99
CA ILE A 210 4.40 4.50 -8.38
C ILE A 210 5.72 3.72 -8.36
N THR A 211 6.77 4.32 -8.94
CA THR A 211 8.11 3.75 -8.98
C THR A 211 9.08 4.61 -8.19
N PHE A 212 9.82 3.99 -7.27
CA PHE A 212 10.89 4.61 -6.50
C PHE A 212 12.17 3.77 -6.59
N GLY A 213 13.11 4.20 -7.40
CA GLY A 213 14.26 3.38 -7.77
C GLY A 213 13.83 2.12 -8.49
N LYS A 214 14.00 0.95 -7.86
CA LYS A 214 13.54 -0.34 -8.39
C LYS A 214 12.19 -0.78 -7.79
N LEU A 215 11.72 -0.11 -6.75
CA LEU A 215 10.49 -0.45 -6.05
C LEU A 215 9.28 -0.03 -6.88
N ARG A 216 8.35 -0.94 -7.08
CA ARG A 216 7.10 -0.74 -7.84
C ARG A 216 5.90 -0.96 -6.94
N ILE A 217 5.07 0.07 -6.81
CA ILE A 217 3.90 0.11 -5.93
C ILE A 217 2.68 0.38 -6.79
N LEU A 218 1.68 -0.48 -6.72
CA LEU A 218 0.44 -0.35 -7.49
C LEU A 218 -0.72 0.00 -6.56
N ASP A 219 -1.43 1.06 -6.92
CA ASP A 219 -2.70 1.47 -6.34
C ASP A 219 -3.70 1.67 -7.48
N LEU A 220 -4.79 0.93 -7.47
CA LEU A 220 -5.83 1.00 -8.50
C LEU A 220 -7.16 1.56 -7.95
N GLY A 221 -7.16 2.08 -6.71
CA GLY A 221 -8.39 2.46 -6.02
C GLY A 221 -9.36 1.28 -5.95
N ASP A 222 -10.62 1.51 -6.26
CA ASP A 222 -11.66 0.49 -6.24
C ASP A 222 -11.92 -0.15 -7.63
N LEU A 223 -10.89 -0.16 -8.49
CA LEU A 223 -11.00 -0.73 -9.84
C LEU A 223 -11.60 -2.15 -9.78
N THR A 224 -12.64 -2.37 -10.59
CA THR A 224 -13.41 -3.60 -10.56
C THR A 224 -12.81 -4.72 -11.39
N ALA A 225 -13.14 -5.97 -11.09
CA ALA A 225 -12.56 -7.17 -11.70
C ALA A 225 -12.74 -7.22 -13.23
N ASP A 226 -13.80 -6.62 -13.81
CA ASP A 226 -13.98 -6.51 -15.26
C ASP A 226 -12.91 -5.60 -15.89
N LYS A 227 -12.57 -4.48 -15.24
CA LYS A 227 -11.51 -3.57 -15.66
C LYS A 227 -10.12 -4.16 -15.41
N GLU A 228 -9.92 -4.81 -14.26
CA GLU A 228 -8.68 -5.55 -14.00
C GLU A 228 -8.43 -6.61 -15.08
N ARG A 229 -9.46 -7.37 -15.45
CA ARG A 229 -9.37 -8.36 -16.53
C ARG A 229 -9.04 -7.71 -17.87
N ALA A 230 -9.67 -6.59 -18.23
CA ALA A 230 -9.36 -5.85 -19.43
C ALA A 230 -7.93 -5.32 -19.47
N LEU A 231 -7.38 -4.94 -18.31
CA LEU A 231 -5.99 -4.49 -18.15
C LEU A 231 -4.99 -5.64 -18.26
N MET A 232 -5.33 -6.82 -17.73
CA MET A 232 -4.40 -7.92 -17.51
C MET A 232 -4.55 -9.09 -18.50
N CYS A 233 -5.60 -9.13 -19.30
CA CYS A 233 -5.90 -10.24 -20.21
C CYS A 233 -6.01 -9.79 -21.67
N PRO A 234 -5.51 -10.60 -22.62
CA PRO A 234 -4.76 -11.85 -22.43
C PRO A 234 -3.31 -11.66 -22.02
N VAL A 235 -2.87 -10.41 -21.91
CA VAL A 235 -1.49 -9.99 -21.70
C VAL A 235 -1.40 -9.15 -20.43
N ASN A 236 -0.45 -9.48 -19.55
CA ASN A 236 -0.13 -8.64 -18.40
C ASN A 236 0.52 -7.34 -18.85
N ARG A 237 -0.21 -6.21 -18.81
CA ARG A 237 0.30 -4.90 -19.22
C ARG A 237 1.14 -4.21 -18.15
N LEU A 238 1.13 -4.68 -16.91
CA LEU A 238 1.81 -4.02 -15.80
C LEU A 238 3.18 -4.62 -15.48
N GLY A 239 3.35 -5.95 -15.69
CA GLY A 239 4.52 -6.68 -15.23
C GLY A 239 4.45 -6.99 -13.73
N GLY A 240 5.58 -7.36 -13.11
CA GLY A 240 5.65 -7.66 -11.68
C GLY A 240 5.60 -6.41 -10.81
N ILE A 241 4.98 -6.50 -9.64
CA ILE A 241 4.82 -5.43 -8.65
C ILE A 241 5.45 -5.87 -7.34
N ASP A 242 6.03 -4.95 -6.57
CA ASP A 242 6.62 -5.26 -5.26
C ASP A 242 5.59 -5.09 -4.13
N ILE A 243 4.86 -4.00 -4.15
CA ILE A 243 3.82 -3.68 -3.16
C ILE A 243 2.51 -3.46 -3.92
N TYR A 244 1.50 -4.23 -3.56
CA TYR A 244 0.15 -4.11 -4.06
C TYR A 244 -0.75 -3.54 -2.95
N ILE A 245 -1.30 -2.37 -3.17
CA ILE A 245 -2.41 -1.84 -2.37
C ILE A 245 -3.66 -2.50 -2.92
N ALA A 246 -4.33 -3.29 -2.09
CA ALA A 246 -5.38 -4.18 -2.56
C ALA A 246 -6.59 -3.38 -3.05
N SER A 247 -6.94 -3.55 -4.32
CA SER A 247 -8.08 -2.86 -4.92
C SER A 247 -9.35 -3.06 -4.10
N HIS A 248 -10.13 -1.98 -3.96
CA HIS A 248 -11.45 -1.97 -3.33
C HIS A 248 -11.41 -2.54 -1.91
N HIS A 249 -10.41 -2.16 -1.13
CA HIS A 249 -10.21 -2.58 0.28
C HIS A 249 -10.20 -4.11 0.45
N GLY A 250 -9.84 -4.86 -0.60
CA GLY A 250 -9.95 -6.34 -0.61
C GLY A 250 -11.39 -6.84 -0.66
N ASN A 251 -12.29 -6.15 -1.35
CA ASN A 251 -13.65 -6.60 -1.59
C ASN A 251 -13.68 -7.69 -2.67
N LEU A 252 -14.68 -8.57 -2.62
CA LEU A 252 -14.87 -9.67 -3.57
C LEU A 252 -15.07 -9.23 -5.04
N GLN A 253 -15.41 -7.96 -5.29
CA GLN A 253 -15.64 -7.41 -6.63
C GLN A 253 -14.34 -6.99 -7.33
N SER A 254 -13.21 -7.07 -6.66
CA SER A 254 -11.89 -6.63 -7.13
C SER A 254 -10.80 -7.61 -6.66
N GLY A 255 -9.55 -7.36 -7.03
CA GLY A 255 -8.44 -8.24 -6.63
C GLY A 255 -8.52 -9.63 -7.30
N SER A 256 -8.90 -9.66 -8.57
CA SER A 256 -9.07 -10.92 -9.33
C SER A 256 -7.76 -11.72 -9.41
N ALA A 257 -7.87 -13.05 -9.53
CA ALA A 257 -6.70 -13.91 -9.74
C ALA A 257 -5.92 -13.51 -11.01
N ALA A 258 -6.61 -13.04 -12.07
CA ALA A 258 -5.99 -12.53 -13.27
C ALA A 258 -5.08 -11.30 -13.00
N LEU A 259 -5.44 -10.48 -12.02
CA LEU A 259 -4.59 -9.36 -11.58
C LEU A 259 -3.52 -9.85 -10.60
N VAL A 260 -3.93 -10.31 -9.43
CA VAL A 260 -3.04 -10.49 -8.28
C VAL A 260 -1.98 -11.56 -8.54
N HIS A 261 -2.36 -12.70 -9.12
CA HIS A 261 -1.40 -13.77 -9.43
C HIS A 261 -0.43 -13.37 -10.55
N ALA A 262 -0.87 -12.55 -11.52
CA ALA A 262 0.01 -12.06 -12.59
C ALA A 262 0.95 -10.94 -12.15
N LEU A 263 0.58 -10.14 -11.14
CA LEU A 263 1.43 -9.12 -10.54
C LEU A 263 2.53 -9.74 -9.67
N MET A 264 2.22 -10.87 -9.02
CA MET A 264 3.10 -11.55 -8.06
C MET A 264 3.70 -10.58 -7.03
N PRO A 265 2.90 -9.85 -6.26
CA PRO A 265 3.43 -8.90 -5.29
C PRO A 265 4.23 -9.62 -4.21
N ALA A 266 5.19 -8.94 -3.62
CA ALA A 266 5.89 -9.45 -2.46
C ALA A 266 5.14 -9.14 -1.18
N VAL A 267 4.52 -7.97 -1.16
CA VAL A 267 3.67 -7.50 -0.07
C VAL A 267 2.36 -7.03 -0.66
N ALA A 268 1.26 -7.39 -0.01
CA ALA A 268 -0.04 -6.80 -0.23
C ALA A 268 -0.49 -6.09 1.05
N ILE A 269 -1.08 -4.92 0.91
CA ILE A 269 -1.65 -4.14 2.01
C ILE A 269 -3.12 -3.92 1.72
N ILE A 270 -3.98 -4.24 2.68
CA ILE A 270 -5.41 -4.03 2.58
C ILE A 270 -5.82 -2.93 3.56
N ASP A 271 -6.39 -1.87 3.04
CA ASP A 271 -6.93 -0.72 3.76
C ASP A 271 -8.40 -0.94 4.16
N ASN A 272 -8.70 -2.16 4.59
CA ASN A 272 -10.02 -2.55 5.06
C ASN A 272 -10.40 -1.91 6.40
N GLY A 273 -11.69 -1.79 6.65
CA GLY A 273 -12.26 -1.61 7.99
C GLY A 273 -12.60 -2.94 8.66
N ALA A 274 -13.10 -2.90 9.88
CA ALA A 274 -13.53 -4.10 10.58
C ALA A 274 -14.72 -4.79 9.87
N LYS A 275 -15.61 -4.00 9.24
CA LYS A 275 -16.86 -4.46 8.60
C LYS A 275 -16.93 -4.18 7.10
N LYS A 276 -15.89 -3.61 6.51
CA LYS A 276 -15.84 -3.28 5.09
C LYS A 276 -14.51 -3.70 4.51
N GLY A 277 -14.54 -4.43 3.41
CA GLY A 277 -13.34 -4.97 2.77
C GLY A 277 -12.75 -6.17 3.50
N GLY A 278 -11.64 -6.68 2.98
CA GLY A 278 -11.00 -7.88 3.52
C GLY A 278 -11.90 -9.12 3.41
N SER A 279 -12.60 -9.30 2.29
CA SER A 279 -13.45 -10.47 2.07
C SER A 279 -12.63 -11.77 2.05
N PRO A 280 -13.19 -12.92 2.50
CA PRO A 280 -12.49 -14.20 2.50
C PRO A 280 -11.84 -14.54 1.15
N SER A 281 -12.58 -14.31 0.04
CA SER A 281 -12.11 -14.61 -1.31
C SER A 281 -10.93 -13.76 -1.74
N ALA A 282 -10.93 -12.45 -1.46
CA ALA A 282 -9.82 -11.56 -1.79
C ALA A 282 -8.57 -11.91 -0.99
N LEU A 283 -8.73 -12.18 0.32
CA LEU A 283 -7.62 -12.62 1.17
C LEU A 283 -7.00 -13.92 0.67
N GLU A 284 -7.83 -14.88 0.24
CA GLU A 284 -7.36 -16.18 -0.26
C GLU A 284 -6.64 -16.04 -1.60
N ILE A 285 -7.13 -15.23 -2.55
CA ILE A 285 -6.44 -14.97 -3.81
C ILE A 285 -5.04 -14.39 -3.54
N ILE A 286 -4.91 -13.44 -2.62
CA ILE A 286 -3.62 -12.85 -2.27
C ILE A 286 -2.68 -13.92 -1.67
N LYS A 287 -3.15 -14.74 -0.73
CA LYS A 287 -2.36 -15.75 -0.03
C LYS A 287 -1.92 -16.91 -0.94
N THR A 288 -2.73 -17.24 -1.96
CA THR A 288 -2.43 -18.32 -2.91
C THR A 288 -1.59 -17.88 -4.09
N THR A 289 -1.17 -16.61 -4.14
CA THR A 289 -0.23 -16.13 -5.16
C THR A 289 1.09 -16.90 -5.10
N SER A 290 1.54 -17.40 -6.26
CA SER A 290 2.57 -18.44 -6.40
C SER A 290 4.03 -18.01 -6.14
N ARG A 291 4.28 -16.87 -5.57
CA ARG A 291 5.60 -16.54 -5.01
C ARG A 291 5.76 -17.16 -3.62
N PRO A 292 7.00 -17.49 -3.19
CA PRO A 292 7.19 -17.92 -1.83
C PRO A 292 6.72 -16.79 -0.90
N ARG A 293 5.50 -16.89 -0.41
CA ARG A 293 4.78 -16.02 0.51
C ARG A 293 4.71 -14.54 0.13
N VAL A 294 3.59 -14.15 -0.44
CA VAL A 294 3.11 -12.76 -0.30
C VAL A 294 2.87 -12.50 1.18
N GLU A 295 3.54 -11.51 1.77
CA GLU A 295 3.15 -11.06 3.09
C GLU A 295 1.95 -10.13 2.99
N LEU A 296 0.88 -10.53 3.65
CA LEU A 296 -0.38 -9.80 3.69
C LEU A 296 -0.46 -8.97 4.98
N TRP A 297 -0.63 -7.66 4.83
CA TRP A 297 -0.87 -6.71 5.91
C TRP A 297 -2.28 -6.14 5.80
N GLN A 298 -2.93 -5.92 6.94
CA GLN A 298 -4.30 -5.42 7.00
C GLN A 298 -4.38 -4.22 7.96
N LEU A 299 -5.17 -3.21 7.61
CA LEU A 299 -5.49 -2.15 8.56
C LEU A 299 -6.40 -2.65 9.67
N HIS A 300 -7.36 -3.52 9.36
CA HIS A 300 -8.25 -4.11 10.35
C HIS A 300 -8.32 -5.64 10.25
N PHE A 301 -8.60 -6.25 11.39
CA PHE A 301 -9.16 -7.60 11.41
C PHE A 301 -10.54 -7.55 10.75
N SER A 302 -10.73 -8.26 9.63
CA SER A 302 -12.03 -8.34 8.95
C SER A 302 -12.96 -9.27 9.72
N GLU A 303 -14.11 -8.75 10.17
CA GLU A 303 -15.14 -9.55 10.85
C GLU A 303 -15.74 -10.60 9.90
N GLU A 304 -15.92 -10.24 8.62
CA GLU A 304 -16.44 -11.15 7.59
C GLU A 304 -15.50 -12.33 7.33
N ALA A 305 -14.20 -12.06 7.28
CA ALA A 305 -13.19 -13.07 7.01
C ALA A 305 -12.96 -14.04 8.19
N GLY A 306 -13.31 -13.64 9.41
CA GLY A 306 -13.12 -14.47 10.60
C GLY A 306 -11.65 -14.82 10.85
N ALA A 307 -11.40 -15.67 11.84
CA ALA A 307 -10.03 -16.06 12.20
C ALA A 307 -9.32 -16.89 11.13
N GLU A 308 -10.06 -17.55 10.24
CA GLU A 308 -9.52 -18.48 9.24
C GLU A 308 -8.83 -17.77 8.09
N HIS A 309 -9.39 -16.63 7.66
CA HIS A 309 -8.92 -15.93 6.47
C HIS A 309 -8.10 -14.67 6.76
N ASN A 310 -8.22 -14.07 7.95
CA ASN A 310 -7.35 -12.95 8.32
C ASN A 310 -5.88 -13.37 8.37
N THR A 311 -4.97 -12.40 8.22
CA THR A 311 -3.55 -12.64 8.43
C THR A 311 -3.22 -12.77 9.92
N GLY A 312 -1.97 -13.13 10.26
CA GLY A 312 -1.54 -13.22 11.66
C GLY A 312 -1.64 -11.86 12.37
N PRO A 313 -1.97 -11.85 13.68
CA PRO A 313 -2.27 -10.61 14.40
C PRO A 313 -1.12 -9.58 14.40
N GLN A 314 0.13 -10.00 14.19
CA GLN A 314 1.28 -9.09 14.09
C GLN A 314 1.24 -8.23 12.82
N PHE A 315 0.54 -8.66 11.77
CA PHE A 315 0.39 -7.98 10.48
C PHE A 315 -0.90 -7.15 10.37
N ILE A 316 -1.69 -7.06 11.45
CA ILE A 316 -2.93 -6.28 11.50
C ILE A 316 -2.72 -5.06 12.38
N ALA A 317 -3.06 -3.86 11.87
CA ALA A 317 -2.92 -2.63 12.65
C ALA A 317 -4.01 -2.48 13.72
N ASN A 318 -5.25 -2.83 13.42
CA ASN A 318 -6.37 -2.73 14.35
C ASN A 318 -7.05 -4.10 14.50
N LEU A 319 -6.93 -4.70 15.68
CA LEU A 319 -7.65 -5.93 16.03
C LEU A 319 -9.10 -5.60 16.43
N GLN A 320 -9.90 -6.64 16.68
CA GLN A 320 -11.25 -6.46 17.20
C GLN A 320 -11.23 -5.68 18.52
N GLY A 321 -12.09 -4.69 18.64
CA GLY A 321 -12.18 -3.84 19.83
C GLY A 321 -12.54 -2.40 19.51
N PRO A 322 -12.28 -1.47 20.43
CA PRO A 322 -12.49 -0.04 20.19
C PRO A 322 -11.63 0.48 19.04
N ASP A 323 -12.16 1.45 18.29
CA ASP A 323 -11.42 2.16 17.25
C ASP A 323 -10.20 2.89 17.83
N ALA A 324 -9.02 2.35 17.57
CA ALA A 324 -7.75 2.86 18.09
C ALA A 324 -6.98 3.73 17.08
N GLY A 325 -7.37 3.71 15.81
CA GLY A 325 -6.74 4.50 14.75
C GLY A 325 -5.28 4.14 14.48
N ASN A 326 -4.90 2.87 14.67
CA ASN A 326 -3.55 2.43 14.35
C ASN A 326 -3.35 2.40 12.84
N PHE A 327 -2.13 2.70 12.41
CA PHE A 327 -1.74 2.78 11.02
C PHE A 327 -0.58 1.83 10.68
N LEU A 328 -0.38 1.58 9.39
CA LEU A 328 0.81 0.95 8.85
C LEU A 328 1.67 2.03 8.16
N LYS A 329 3.00 1.90 8.26
CA LYS A 329 3.94 2.83 7.62
C LYS A 329 5.04 2.06 6.91
N ILE A 330 5.24 2.35 5.64
CA ILE A 330 6.39 1.88 4.88
C ILE A 330 7.47 2.96 4.89
N THR A 331 8.72 2.54 5.12
CA THR A 331 9.92 3.36 4.93
C THR A 331 10.81 2.65 3.91
N ALA A 332 10.89 3.19 2.69
CA ALA A 332 11.53 2.53 1.56
C ALA A 332 12.80 3.25 1.10
N GLN A 333 13.76 2.46 0.60
CA GLN A 333 15.00 2.92 0.00
C GLN A 333 14.99 2.69 -1.52
N PRO A 334 15.77 3.45 -2.32
CA PRO A 334 15.78 3.31 -3.78
C PRO A 334 16.30 1.96 -4.29
N ASN A 335 16.96 1.18 -3.43
CA ASN A 335 17.52 -0.14 -3.74
C ASN A 335 16.49 -1.29 -3.58
N SER A 336 15.22 -0.99 -3.36
CA SER A 336 14.11 -1.93 -3.10
C SER A 336 14.14 -2.58 -1.70
N THR A 337 14.93 -2.04 -0.77
CA THR A 337 14.77 -2.40 0.64
C THR A 337 13.71 -1.51 1.29
N PHE A 338 12.88 -2.08 2.14
CA PHE A 338 11.91 -1.30 2.92
C PHE A 338 11.57 -1.97 4.24
N ALA A 339 11.00 -1.21 5.14
CA ALA A 339 10.44 -1.68 6.39
C ALA A 339 8.95 -1.33 6.47
N ILE A 340 8.14 -2.22 7.03
CA ILE A 340 6.74 -1.96 7.36
C ILE A 340 6.61 -1.89 8.87
N PHE A 341 6.26 -0.72 9.37
CA PHE A 341 6.00 -0.45 10.78
C PHE A 341 4.50 -0.59 11.07
N ASN A 342 4.17 -1.28 12.15
CA ASN A 342 2.81 -1.37 12.68
C ASN A 342 2.72 -0.58 13.97
N SER A 343 1.94 0.52 13.98
CA SER A 343 1.85 1.42 15.12
C SER A 343 1.25 0.77 16.37
N ARG A 344 0.35 -0.22 16.21
CA ARG A 344 -0.21 -0.98 17.35
C ARG A 344 0.85 -1.78 18.10
N THR A 345 1.73 -2.46 17.36
CA THR A 345 2.75 -3.33 17.98
C THR A 345 4.05 -2.60 18.28
N ASN A 346 4.23 -1.41 17.74
CA ASN A 346 5.46 -0.63 17.75
C ASN A 346 6.68 -1.42 17.21
N LYS A 347 6.44 -2.27 16.17
CA LYS A 347 7.45 -3.13 15.55
C LYS A 347 7.49 -2.94 14.05
N SER A 348 8.66 -3.23 13.47
CA SER A 348 8.89 -3.22 12.02
C SER A 348 9.27 -4.60 11.52
N ALA A 349 8.77 -4.96 10.32
CA ALA A 349 9.28 -6.05 9.51
C ALA A 349 10.12 -5.47 8.36
N TYR A 350 11.22 -6.15 8.00
CA TYR A 350 12.19 -5.67 7.01
C TYR A 350 12.17 -6.55 5.78
N TYR A 351 12.26 -5.93 4.60
CA TYR A 351 12.20 -6.56 3.29
C TYR A 351 13.38 -6.14 2.44
N ASP A 352 14.02 -7.12 1.81
CA ASP A 352 15.07 -6.91 0.82
C ASP A 352 14.74 -7.65 -0.46
N PHE A 353 14.49 -6.91 -1.52
CA PHE A 353 14.15 -7.42 -2.83
C PHE A 353 15.17 -7.05 -3.91
N ALA A 354 16.37 -6.62 -3.50
CA ALA A 354 17.42 -6.14 -4.41
C ALA A 354 17.89 -7.21 -5.42
N GLU A 355 17.73 -8.51 -5.11
CA GLU A 355 18.23 -9.63 -5.92
C GLU A 355 17.19 -10.27 -6.85
N ARG A 356 16.05 -9.64 -7.10
CA ARG A 356 15.03 -10.26 -7.95
C ARG A 356 15.41 -10.25 -9.42
N PRO A 357 15.18 -11.34 -10.16
CA PRO A 357 15.19 -11.30 -11.62
C PRO A 357 14.09 -10.35 -12.10
N VAL A 358 14.44 -9.44 -13.02
CA VAL A 358 13.55 -8.39 -13.57
C VAL A 358 12.37 -8.97 -14.36
N THR A 359 12.44 -10.24 -14.70
CA THR A 359 11.36 -11.00 -15.37
C THR A 359 11.23 -12.37 -14.72
N PRO A 360 10.02 -12.76 -14.29
CA PRO A 360 9.80 -14.15 -13.96
C PRO A 360 10.01 -15.00 -15.21
N ALA A 361 10.92 -15.97 -15.15
CA ALA A 361 10.89 -17.07 -16.08
C ALA A 361 9.60 -17.84 -15.78
N TRP A 362 8.62 -17.71 -16.64
CA TRP A 362 7.41 -18.53 -16.59
C TRP A 362 7.80 -19.97 -16.88
N PRO A 363 7.26 -20.97 -16.16
CA PRO A 363 7.50 -22.37 -16.48
C PRO A 363 6.97 -22.76 -17.88
#